data_adfb9e1e7d7961d6e6730aba1064173c
#
_entry.id   adfb9e1e7d7961d6e6730aba1064173c
#
_cell.length_a   1.000
_cell.length_b   1.000
_cell.length_c   1.000
_cell.angle_alpha   90.00
_cell.angle_beta   90.00
_cell.angle_gamma   90.00
#
_symmetry.space_group_name_H-M   'P 1'
#
loop_
_entity.id
_entity.type
_entity.pdbx_description
1 polymer ?
#
loop_
_entity_poly.entity_id
_entity_poly.type
_entity_poly.pdbx_seq_one_letter_code
_entity_poly.pdbx_strand_id
1 'polypeptide(L)'
;RGNGRINAKEAREIAEQKRQRVGLKPEISELFPSELSGGMQKRVGLARAIASNPEIIFFDEPTTGLDPIMAGVINELIREIVVEMGVTAITITHDMASARAIGDKIAMIHNGIIQWNGQITDLEKSNDPYLIQFLNGSSNGPIKLTS
;
A
#
# COMPACT_ATOMS: atom_id res chain seq x y z
N ARG A 1 15.33 -4.03 -21.63
CA ARG A 1 16.34 -2.97 -21.79
C ARG A 1 17.21 -2.99 -20.56
N GLY A 2 18.51 -3.42 -20.76
CA GLY A 2 19.65 -3.12 -19.91
C GLY A 2 19.55 -3.53 -18.45
N ASN A 3 19.59 -4.82 -18.12
CA ASN A 3 20.13 -5.28 -16.85
C ASN A 3 21.64 -5.02 -16.83
N GLY A 4 22.04 -3.75 -16.77
CA GLY A 4 23.42 -3.39 -16.43
C GLY A 4 23.63 -3.89 -15.00
N ARG A 5 24.58 -4.81 -14.80
CA ARG A 5 25.04 -5.19 -13.47
C ARG A 5 25.62 -3.92 -12.84
N ILE A 6 24.89 -3.35 -11.88
CA ILE A 6 25.42 -2.26 -11.04
C ILE A 6 26.47 -2.85 -10.09
N ASN A 7 27.53 -2.09 -9.82
CA ASN A 7 28.51 -2.49 -8.84
C ASN A 7 27.98 -2.30 -7.40
N ALA A 8 28.66 -2.89 -6.42
CA ALA A 8 28.23 -2.85 -5.02
C ALA A 8 28.11 -1.41 -4.45
N LYS A 9 28.95 -0.49 -4.91
CA LYS A 9 28.91 0.92 -4.49
C LYS A 9 27.67 1.61 -5.02
N GLU A 10 27.39 1.47 -6.32
CA GLU A 10 26.19 2.02 -6.97
C GLU A 10 24.91 1.45 -6.35
N ALA A 11 24.88 0.14 -6.06
CA ALA A 11 23.75 -0.49 -5.39
C ALA A 11 23.49 0.10 -4.00
N ARG A 12 24.56 0.38 -3.25
CA ARG A 12 24.46 1.00 -1.91
C ARG A 12 23.94 2.44 -2.01
N GLU A 13 24.43 3.23 -2.93
CA GLU A 13 24.00 4.61 -3.18
C GLU A 13 22.49 4.66 -3.55
N ILE A 14 22.06 3.79 -4.46
CA ILE A 14 20.64 3.68 -4.84
C ILE A 14 19.78 3.30 -3.62
N ALA A 15 20.20 2.30 -2.86
CA ALA A 15 19.47 1.86 -1.67
C ALA A 15 19.34 2.97 -0.62
N GLU A 16 20.39 3.77 -0.44
CA GLU A 16 20.39 4.89 0.49
C GLU A 16 19.45 6.00 0.03
N GLN A 17 19.50 6.39 -1.24
CA GLN A 17 18.56 7.37 -1.82
C GLN A 17 17.11 6.92 -1.66
N LYS A 18 16.79 5.64 -1.93
CA LYS A 18 15.42 5.14 -1.80
C LYS A 18 14.96 5.08 -0.34
N ARG A 19 15.86 4.79 0.61
CA ARG A 19 15.55 4.86 2.05
C ARG A 19 15.28 6.29 2.50
N GLN A 20 16.08 7.25 2.08
CA GLN A 20 15.86 8.66 2.38
C GLN A 20 14.52 9.15 1.85
N ARG A 21 14.14 8.72 0.63
CA ARG A 21 12.85 9.07 0.02
C ARG A 21 11.64 8.61 0.84
N VAL A 22 11.76 7.51 1.56
CA VAL A 22 10.72 7.01 2.46
C VAL A 22 10.87 7.51 3.90
N GLY A 23 11.72 8.50 4.13
CA GLY A 23 11.91 9.14 5.42
C GLY A 23 12.67 8.27 6.44
N LEU A 24 13.51 7.34 5.97
CA LEU A 24 14.38 6.55 6.83
C LEU A 24 15.76 7.20 6.95
N LYS A 25 16.26 7.26 8.17
CA LYS A 25 17.60 7.79 8.44
C LYS A 25 18.70 6.82 8.02
N PRO A 26 19.92 7.30 7.67
CA PRO A 26 21.04 6.45 7.25
C PRO A 26 21.42 5.38 8.28
N GLU A 27 21.30 5.68 9.59
CA GLU A 27 21.70 4.79 10.69
C GLU A 27 20.95 3.47 10.71
N ILE A 28 19.74 3.42 10.12
CA ILE A 28 18.97 2.17 10.05
C ILE A 28 19.62 1.10 9.18
N SER A 29 20.59 1.47 8.32
CA SER A 29 21.28 0.51 7.46
C SER A 29 22.11 -0.52 8.22
N GLU A 30 22.45 -0.23 9.45
CA GLU A 30 23.20 -1.12 10.33
C GLU A 30 22.31 -2.03 11.19
N LEU A 31 20.97 -1.81 11.14
CA LEU A 31 20.00 -2.56 11.94
C LEU A 31 19.50 -3.80 11.20
N PHE A 32 19.28 -4.87 11.96
CA PHE A 32 18.57 -6.04 11.46
C PHE A 32 17.06 -5.77 11.37
N PRO A 33 16.33 -6.48 10.50
CA PRO A 33 14.87 -6.32 10.36
C PRO A 33 14.10 -6.46 11.68
N SER A 34 14.58 -7.29 12.61
CA SER A 34 13.99 -7.50 13.95
C SER A 34 14.13 -6.30 14.89
N GLU A 35 15.06 -5.39 14.60
CA GLU A 35 15.32 -4.18 15.39
C GLU A 35 14.50 -2.98 14.90
N LEU A 36 13.82 -3.14 13.75
CA LEU A 36 13.00 -2.10 13.16
C LEU A 36 11.59 -2.10 13.75
N SER A 37 11.04 -0.91 14.04
CA SER A 37 9.61 -0.77 14.37
C SER A 37 8.74 -1.18 13.17
N GLY A 38 7.45 -1.49 13.42
CA GLY A 38 6.51 -1.86 12.36
C GLY A 38 6.44 -0.81 11.23
N GLY A 39 6.37 0.47 11.58
CA GLY A 39 6.40 1.56 10.60
C GLY A 39 7.70 1.64 9.81
N MET A 40 8.87 1.41 10.45
CA MET A 40 10.17 1.36 9.77
C MET A 40 10.23 0.17 8.80
N GLN A 41 9.74 -1.01 9.20
CA GLN A 41 9.68 -2.19 8.31
C GLN A 41 8.83 -1.92 7.06
N LYS A 42 7.66 -1.27 7.21
CA LYS A 42 6.81 -0.87 6.08
C LYS A 42 7.53 0.11 5.14
N ARG A 43 8.23 1.11 5.68
CA ARG A 43 9.04 2.05 4.91
C ARG A 43 10.20 1.37 4.17
N VAL A 44 10.89 0.42 4.80
CA VAL A 44 11.92 -0.38 4.12
C VAL A 44 11.32 -1.20 2.98
N GLY A 45 10.16 -1.85 3.21
CA GLY A 45 9.42 -2.55 2.16
C GLY A 45 9.09 -1.65 0.97
N LEU A 46 8.63 -0.43 1.25
CA LEU A 46 8.33 0.58 0.23
C LEU A 46 9.57 1.03 -0.53
N ALA A 47 10.69 1.33 0.16
CA ALA A 47 11.97 1.66 -0.46
C ALA A 47 12.43 0.56 -1.41
N ARG A 48 12.27 -0.71 -1.01
CA ARG A 48 12.59 -1.88 -1.84
C ARG A 48 11.70 -1.96 -3.08
N ALA A 49 10.40 -1.71 -2.94
CA ALA A 49 9.44 -1.75 -4.05
C ALA A 49 9.80 -0.72 -5.15
N ILE A 50 10.28 0.46 -4.76
CA ILE A 50 10.63 1.53 -5.69
C ILE A 50 12.10 1.51 -6.16
N ALA A 51 12.91 0.56 -5.71
CA ALA A 51 14.35 0.54 -5.99
C ALA A 51 14.68 0.39 -7.48
N SER A 52 13.89 -0.40 -8.20
CA SER A 52 14.07 -0.68 -9.63
C SER A 52 13.36 0.33 -10.56
N ASN A 53 12.78 1.41 -10.02
CA ASN A 53 11.93 2.36 -10.76
C ASN A 53 10.87 1.62 -11.61
N PRO A 54 9.97 0.84 -10.99
CA PRO A 54 8.98 0.04 -11.69
C PRO A 54 7.92 0.90 -12.36
N GLU A 55 7.24 0.38 -13.37
CA GLU A 55 6.05 1.00 -13.97
C GLU A 55 4.77 0.65 -13.19
N ILE A 56 4.77 -0.51 -12.52
CA ILE A 56 3.63 -1.01 -11.75
C ILE A 56 4.14 -1.47 -10.38
N ILE A 57 3.42 -1.09 -9.31
CA ILE A 57 3.69 -1.52 -7.94
C ILE A 57 2.46 -2.21 -7.35
N PHE A 58 2.68 -3.35 -6.69
CA PHE A 58 1.67 -4.04 -5.91
C PHE A 58 1.93 -3.84 -4.42
N PHE A 59 0.94 -3.32 -3.71
CA PHE A 59 0.94 -3.20 -2.26
C PHE A 59 -0.04 -4.20 -1.66
N ASP A 60 0.46 -5.12 -0.86
CA ASP A 60 -0.36 -6.11 -0.17
C ASP A 60 -0.42 -5.74 1.31
N GLU A 61 -1.59 -5.32 1.77
CA GLU A 61 -1.87 -4.90 3.14
C GLU A 61 -0.80 -3.97 3.73
N PRO A 62 -0.54 -2.80 3.09
CA PRO A 62 0.61 -1.96 3.45
C PRO A 62 0.54 -1.39 4.86
N THR A 63 -0.65 -1.26 5.44
CA THR A 63 -0.89 -0.63 6.75
C THR A 63 -1.26 -1.63 7.85
N THR A 64 -1.42 -2.90 7.53
CA THR A 64 -1.78 -3.93 8.49
C THR A 64 -0.76 -4.03 9.62
N GLY A 65 -1.26 -4.07 10.86
CA GLY A 65 -0.44 -4.15 12.07
C GLY A 65 0.11 -2.81 12.57
N LEU A 66 -0.30 -1.69 11.95
CA LEU A 66 0.03 -0.36 12.42
C LEU A 66 -1.15 0.27 13.19
N ASP A 67 -0.83 1.17 14.11
CA ASP A 67 -1.84 2.05 14.69
C ASP A 67 -2.37 3.05 13.64
N PRO A 68 -3.56 3.65 13.86
CA PRO A 68 -4.19 4.53 12.86
C PRO A 68 -3.34 5.73 12.43
N ILE A 69 -2.52 6.30 13.34
CA ILE A 69 -1.66 7.45 13.03
C ILE A 69 -0.55 7.02 12.08
N MET A 70 0.13 5.93 12.41
CA MET A 70 1.18 5.37 11.56
C MET A 70 0.64 4.85 10.23
N ALA A 71 -0.55 4.26 10.21
CA ALA A 71 -1.23 3.88 8.97
C ALA A 71 -1.46 5.10 8.07
N GLY A 72 -1.92 6.23 8.63
CA GLY A 72 -2.07 7.50 7.92
C GLY A 72 -0.75 7.95 7.27
N VAL A 73 0.33 7.96 8.04
CA VAL A 73 1.67 8.35 7.53
C VAL A 73 2.14 7.44 6.38
N ILE A 74 1.89 6.13 6.46
CA ILE A 74 2.25 5.20 5.37
C ILE A 74 1.36 5.43 4.13
N ASN A 75 0.07 5.69 4.31
CA ASN A 75 -0.85 6.00 3.22
C ASN A 75 -0.44 7.28 2.46
N GLU A 76 -0.11 8.35 3.18
CA GLU A 76 0.39 9.59 2.59
C GLU A 76 1.68 9.32 1.80
N LEU A 77 2.63 8.60 2.36
CA LEU A 77 3.89 8.27 1.71
C LEU A 77 3.68 7.43 0.43
N ILE A 78 2.76 6.45 0.45
CA ILE A 78 2.40 5.67 -0.74
C ILE A 78 1.82 6.61 -1.81
N ARG A 79 0.89 7.50 -1.44
CA ARG A 79 0.26 8.44 -2.37
C ARG A 79 1.28 9.38 -3.00
N GLU A 80 2.16 9.97 -2.22
CA GLU A 80 3.24 10.82 -2.69
C GLU A 80 4.14 10.10 -3.70
N ILE A 81 4.59 8.90 -3.37
CA ILE A 81 5.46 8.11 -4.24
C ILE A 81 4.78 7.75 -5.56
N VAL A 82 3.52 7.32 -5.51
CA VAL A 82 2.76 6.95 -6.72
C VAL A 82 2.61 8.16 -7.64
N VAL A 83 2.28 9.32 -7.10
CA VAL A 83 2.12 10.56 -7.88
C VAL A 83 3.45 11.05 -8.44
N GLU A 84 4.49 11.13 -7.61
CA GLU A 84 5.80 11.64 -8.03
C GLU A 84 6.51 10.75 -9.06
N MET A 85 6.36 9.43 -8.92
CA MET A 85 6.96 8.49 -9.88
C MET A 85 6.11 8.29 -11.13
N GLY A 86 4.83 8.70 -11.12
CA GLY A 86 3.89 8.46 -12.21
C GLY A 86 3.65 6.98 -12.47
N VAL A 87 3.72 6.14 -11.43
CA VAL A 87 3.56 4.69 -11.54
C VAL A 87 2.10 4.29 -11.40
N THR A 88 1.74 3.14 -11.96
CA THR A 88 0.46 2.49 -11.68
C THR A 88 0.59 1.67 -10.40
N ALA A 89 -0.30 1.88 -9.43
CA ALA A 89 -0.32 1.12 -8.19
C ALA A 89 -1.59 0.29 -8.06
N ILE A 90 -1.43 -0.95 -7.59
CA ILE A 90 -2.53 -1.81 -7.16
C ILE A 90 -2.33 -2.11 -5.69
N THR A 91 -3.31 -1.72 -4.87
CA THR A 91 -3.27 -1.93 -3.42
C THR A 91 -4.37 -2.91 -3.02
N ILE A 92 -4.01 -3.95 -2.29
CA ILE A 92 -4.93 -4.88 -1.66
C ILE A 92 -5.02 -4.49 -0.20
N THR A 93 -6.24 -4.23 0.28
CA THR A 93 -6.50 -3.93 1.68
C THR A 93 -7.95 -4.19 2.05
N HIS A 94 -8.19 -4.50 3.31
CA HIS A 94 -9.52 -4.54 3.91
C HIS A 94 -9.81 -3.26 4.72
N ASP A 95 -8.84 -2.37 4.86
CA ASP A 95 -8.99 -1.10 5.57
C ASP A 95 -9.52 -0.01 4.64
N MET A 96 -10.75 0.41 4.86
CA MET A 96 -11.41 1.42 4.03
C MET A 96 -10.83 2.82 4.20
N ALA A 97 -10.20 3.13 5.34
CA ALA A 97 -9.51 4.40 5.51
C ALA A 97 -8.28 4.47 4.60
N SER A 98 -7.49 3.40 4.55
CA SER A 98 -6.36 3.26 3.62
C SER A 98 -6.81 3.28 2.17
N ALA A 99 -7.87 2.52 1.82
CA ALA A 99 -8.40 2.50 0.46
C ALA A 99 -8.81 3.90 -0.04
N ARG A 100 -9.47 4.70 0.81
CA ARG A 100 -9.84 6.08 0.50
C ARG A 100 -8.64 7.03 0.38
N ALA A 101 -7.62 6.82 1.20
CA ALA A 101 -6.44 7.68 1.21
C ALA A 101 -5.55 7.46 -0.02
N ILE A 102 -5.43 6.22 -0.47
CA ILE A 102 -4.48 5.84 -1.54
C ILE A 102 -5.17 5.79 -2.91
N GLY A 103 -6.42 5.27 -2.99
CA GLY A 103 -7.06 4.85 -4.23
C GLY A 103 -7.69 5.97 -5.03
N ASP A 104 -7.60 5.86 -6.36
CA ASP A 104 -8.44 6.62 -7.29
C ASP A 104 -9.67 5.79 -7.69
N LYS A 105 -9.46 4.47 -7.87
CA LYS A 105 -10.50 3.48 -8.18
C LYS A 105 -10.43 2.35 -7.17
N ILE A 106 -11.57 1.71 -6.95
CA ILE A 106 -11.67 0.58 -6.04
C ILE A 106 -12.48 -0.55 -6.69
N ALA A 107 -12.10 -1.78 -6.39
CA ALA A 107 -12.86 -2.97 -6.73
C ALA A 107 -13.06 -3.82 -5.47
N MET A 108 -14.30 -4.22 -5.19
CA MET A 108 -14.62 -5.15 -4.11
C MET A 108 -14.66 -6.58 -4.67
N ILE A 109 -13.88 -7.46 -4.06
CA ILE A 109 -13.87 -8.88 -4.40
C ILE A 109 -14.67 -9.65 -3.35
N HIS A 110 -15.58 -10.49 -3.80
CA HIS A 110 -16.33 -11.41 -2.95
C HIS A 110 -16.56 -12.73 -3.68
N ASN A 111 -16.30 -13.85 -3.01
CA ASN A 111 -16.45 -15.21 -3.59
C ASN A 111 -15.74 -15.40 -4.94
N GLY A 112 -14.54 -14.82 -5.10
CA GLY A 112 -13.72 -14.96 -6.30
C GLY A 112 -14.16 -14.13 -7.51
N ILE A 113 -15.14 -13.24 -7.35
CA ILE A 113 -15.60 -12.33 -8.40
C ILE A 113 -15.46 -10.87 -7.96
N ILE A 114 -15.36 -9.96 -8.93
CA ILE A 114 -15.47 -8.52 -8.67
C ILE A 114 -16.96 -8.21 -8.50
N GLN A 115 -17.37 -8.05 -7.24
CA GLN A 115 -18.75 -7.74 -6.87
C GLN A 115 -19.14 -6.32 -7.22
N TRP A 116 -18.23 -5.38 -7.03
CA TRP A 116 -18.41 -3.96 -7.34
C TRP A 116 -17.08 -3.35 -7.79
N ASN A 117 -17.14 -2.35 -8.67
CA ASN A 117 -16.01 -1.50 -9.00
C ASN A 117 -16.48 -0.09 -9.38
N GLY A 118 -15.62 0.92 -9.11
CA GLY A 118 -15.94 2.31 -9.41
C GLY A 118 -14.85 3.26 -8.97
N GLN A 119 -15.15 4.56 -9.09
CA GLN A 119 -14.30 5.59 -8.52
C GLN A 119 -14.46 5.59 -7.00
N ILE A 120 -13.41 6.01 -6.28
CA ILE A 120 -13.46 6.10 -4.81
C ILE A 120 -14.58 7.06 -4.36
N THR A 121 -14.89 8.09 -5.15
CA THR A 121 -15.94 9.08 -4.90
C THR A 121 -17.36 8.52 -5.07
N ASP A 122 -17.51 7.34 -5.65
CA ASP A 122 -18.81 6.72 -5.90
C ASP A 122 -19.19 5.68 -4.83
N LEU A 123 -18.29 5.38 -3.91
CA LEU A 123 -18.52 4.42 -2.83
C LEU A 123 -19.81 4.70 -2.05
N GLU A 124 -19.97 5.95 -1.59
CA GLU A 124 -21.09 6.35 -0.75
C GLU A 124 -22.41 6.50 -1.53
N LYS A 125 -22.34 6.50 -2.86
CA LYS A 125 -23.52 6.61 -3.74
C LYS A 125 -24.02 5.25 -4.20
N SER A 126 -23.27 4.19 -3.91
CA SER A 126 -23.61 2.85 -4.36
C SER A 126 -24.81 2.30 -3.63
N ASN A 127 -25.67 1.61 -4.37
CA ASN A 127 -26.79 0.84 -3.82
C ASN A 127 -26.49 -0.67 -3.76
N ASP A 128 -25.23 -1.09 -4.02
CA ASP A 128 -24.84 -2.50 -3.95
C ASP A 128 -24.87 -2.97 -2.49
N PRO A 129 -25.68 -3.98 -2.15
CA PRO A 129 -25.88 -4.40 -0.78
C PRO A 129 -24.66 -5.06 -0.15
N TYR A 130 -23.77 -5.66 -0.95
CA TYR A 130 -22.50 -6.25 -0.47
C TYR A 130 -21.53 -5.14 -0.09
N LEU A 131 -21.39 -4.13 -0.96
CA LEU A 131 -20.55 -2.98 -0.68
C LEU A 131 -21.04 -2.21 0.56
N ILE A 132 -22.34 -1.96 0.66
CA ILE A 132 -22.95 -1.26 1.81
C ILE A 132 -22.67 -2.03 3.11
N GLN A 133 -22.85 -3.36 3.10
CA GLN A 133 -22.55 -4.18 4.28
C GLN A 133 -21.08 -4.07 4.68
N PHE A 134 -20.17 -4.15 3.71
CA PHE A 134 -18.74 -4.06 3.94
C PHE A 134 -18.32 -2.70 4.50
N LEU A 135 -18.80 -1.61 3.88
CA LEU A 135 -18.49 -0.24 4.31
C LEU A 135 -18.95 0.06 5.74
N ASN A 136 -20.09 -0.50 6.13
CA ASN A 136 -20.69 -0.28 7.45
C ASN A 136 -20.18 -1.28 8.51
N GLY A 137 -19.39 -2.28 8.11
CA GLY A 137 -18.97 -3.36 9.02
C GLY A 137 -20.15 -4.12 9.64
N SER A 138 -21.29 -4.22 8.92
CA SER A 138 -22.52 -4.79 9.43
C SER A 138 -22.46 -6.32 9.45
N SER A 139 -22.85 -6.92 10.57
CA SER A 139 -23.05 -8.37 10.67
C SER A 139 -24.26 -8.86 9.87
N ASN A 140 -25.22 -7.96 9.57
CA ASN A 140 -26.43 -8.26 8.83
C ASN A 140 -26.28 -7.80 7.36
N GLY A 141 -26.48 -8.75 6.42
CA GLY A 141 -26.40 -8.45 4.99
C GLY A 141 -26.20 -9.71 4.15
N PRO A 142 -25.91 -9.54 2.85
CA PRO A 142 -25.73 -10.67 1.92
C PRO A 142 -24.45 -11.45 2.16
N ILE A 143 -23.38 -10.82 2.72
CA ILE A 143 -22.14 -11.51 3.09
C ILE A 143 -22.42 -12.32 4.33
N LYS A 144 -22.41 -13.66 4.20
CA LYS A 144 -22.57 -14.56 5.31
C LYS A 144 -21.21 -14.96 5.85
N LEU A 145 -21.00 -14.80 7.15
CA LEU A 145 -19.83 -15.39 7.83
C LEU A 145 -20.09 -16.90 7.92
N THR A 146 -19.33 -17.68 7.17
CA THR A 146 -19.26 -19.12 7.39
C THR A 146 -18.48 -19.36 8.66
N SER A 147 -19.17 -19.83 9.68
CA SER A 147 -18.57 -20.34 10.92
C SER A 147 -17.76 -21.60 10.64
#